data_83683ce2c8a29eda5725e1b8b523dd36
#
_entry.id   83683ce2c8a29eda5725e1b8b523dd36
#
_cell.length_a   1.000
_cell.length_b   1.000
_cell.length_c   1.000
_cell.angle_alpha   90.00
_cell.angle_beta   90.00
_cell.angle_gamma   90.00
#
_symmetry.space_group_name_H-M   'P 1'
#
loop_
_entity.id
_entity.type
_entity.pdbx_description
1 polymer ?
#
loop_
_entity_poly.entity_id
_entity_poly.type
_entity_poly.pdbx_seq_one_letter_code
_entity_poly.pdbx_strand_id
1 'polypeptide(L)'
;MKKLFISGLIIFIIFFASGTMTWFTIDKNKYDNRHYTKTINSKIEHLSISTVTTNVNVISGKKLAVYFTGDNKINVTKNNKRLSIKEKRAVDRGYGLNFNPFHSNNRKLTIVVPEKDLKSLNIQSLLGEIDLNQVNLKHVSLETDRIIQLKRSELNQLNIE
;
A
#
# COMPACT_ATOMS: atom_id res chain seq x y z
N MET A 1 -18.10 45.70 -24.93
CA MET A 1 -18.33 44.30 -24.50
C MET A 1 -17.47 43.30 -25.25
N LYS A 2 -17.38 43.25 -26.58
CA LYS A 2 -16.53 42.25 -27.30
C LYS A 2 -15.06 42.24 -26.90
N LYS A 3 -14.43 43.42 -26.71
CA LYS A 3 -13.00 43.51 -26.31
C LYS A 3 -12.76 42.91 -24.91
N LEU A 4 -13.67 43.13 -23.98
CA LEU A 4 -13.54 42.61 -22.60
C LEU A 4 -13.70 41.08 -22.56
N PHE A 5 -14.60 40.55 -23.37
CA PHE A 5 -14.78 39.10 -23.52
C PHE A 5 -13.55 38.43 -24.13
N ILE A 6 -12.95 39.03 -25.18
CA ILE A 6 -11.75 38.53 -25.83
C ILE A 6 -10.57 38.55 -24.85
N SER A 7 -10.41 39.62 -24.08
CA SER A 7 -9.32 39.69 -23.05
C SER A 7 -9.51 38.64 -21.96
N GLY A 8 -10.73 38.43 -21.48
CA GLY A 8 -11.03 37.39 -20.50
C GLY A 8 -10.74 35.98 -21.03
N LEU A 9 -11.08 35.72 -22.28
CA LEU A 9 -10.82 34.44 -22.94
C LEU A 9 -9.32 34.16 -23.07
N ILE A 10 -8.52 35.17 -23.46
CA ILE A 10 -7.06 35.02 -23.55
C ILE A 10 -6.45 34.72 -22.19
N ILE A 11 -6.85 35.46 -21.16
CA ILE A 11 -6.36 35.20 -19.78
C ILE A 11 -6.72 33.79 -19.35
N PHE A 12 -7.96 33.36 -19.58
CA PHE A 12 -8.39 32.00 -19.25
C PHE A 12 -7.53 30.94 -19.94
N ILE A 13 -7.27 31.08 -21.25
CA ILE A 13 -6.45 30.13 -22.01
C ILE A 13 -5.03 30.05 -21.44
N ILE A 14 -4.42 31.18 -21.08
CA ILE A 14 -3.06 31.23 -20.53
C ILE A 14 -3.04 30.49 -19.19
N PHE A 15 -3.96 30.76 -18.27
CA PHE A 15 -4.01 30.09 -16.97
C PHE A 15 -4.33 28.62 -17.10
N PHE A 16 -5.23 28.24 -18.01
CA PHE A 16 -5.57 26.85 -18.27
C PHE A 16 -4.36 26.07 -18.83
N ALA A 17 -3.67 26.63 -19.81
CA ALA A 17 -2.49 26.01 -20.39
C ALA A 17 -1.34 25.88 -19.37
N SER A 18 -1.07 26.93 -18.58
CA SER A 18 -0.04 26.89 -17.55
C SER A 18 -0.38 25.90 -16.42
N GLY A 19 -1.63 25.87 -15.97
CA GLY A 19 -2.11 24.90 -14.97
C GLY A 19 -1.98 23.46 -15.46
N THR A 20 -2.37 23.20 -16.70
CA THR A 20 -2.24 21.88 -17.34
C THR A 20 -0.78 21.48 -17.47
N MET A 21 0.10 22.39 -17.90
CA MET A 21 1.52 22.12 -18.03
C MET A 21 2.17 21.80 -16.66
N THR A 22 1.84 22.57 -15.62
CA THR A 22 2.30 22.32 -14.25
C THR A 22 1.85 20.96 -13.76
N TRP A 23 0.59 20.60 -14.02
CA TRP A 23 0.07 19.29 -13.63
C TRP A 23 0.82 18.14 -14.33
N PHE A 24 1.07 18.22 -15.62
CA PHE A 24 1.76 17.17 -16.38
C PHE A 24 3.23 17.03 -16.00
N THR A 25 3.91 18.12 -15.64
CA THR A 25 5.36 18.10 -15.36
C THR A 25 5.70 17.86 -13.90
N ILE A 26 4.92 18.41 -12.99
CA ILE A 26 5.23 18.39 -11.55
C ILE A 26 4.34 17.42 -10.79
N ASP A 27 3.02 17.54 -10.93
CA ASP A 27 2.08 16.80 -10.09
C ASP A 27 1.94 15.33 -10.50
N LYS A 28 2.03 15.00 -11.78
CA LYS A 28 1.96 13.62 -12.24
C LYS A 28 3.07 12.76 -11.60
N ASN A 29 4.31 13.27 -11.60
CA ASN A 29 5.46 12.55 -11.06
C ASN A 29 5.46 12.45 -9.52
N LYS A 30 4.80 13.38 -8.84
CA LYS A 30 4.71 13.39 -7.38
C LYS A 30 3.80 12.28 -6.83
N TYR A 31 2.83 11.85 -7.62
CA TYR A 31 1.80 10.87 -7.22
C TYR A 31 1.96 9.52 -7.92
N ASP A 32 3.10 9.28 -8.54
CA ASP A 32 3.35 8.01 -9.21
C ASP A 32 3.39 6.86 -8.21
N ASN A 33 2.70 5.77 -8.53
CA ASN A 33 2.71 4.56 -7.72
C ASN A 33 4.11 3.95 -7.73
N ARG A 34 4.66 3.74 -6.55
CA ARG A 34 5.93 3.04 -6.38
C ARG A 34 5.69 1.55 -6.45
N HIS A 35 6.54 0.88 -7.22
CA HIS A 35 6.59 -0.57 -7.24
C HIS A 35 7.80 -1.03 -6.45
N TYR A 36 7.57 -1.88 -5.46
CA TYR A 36 8.65 -2.50 -4.70
C TYR A 36 8.48 -4.01 -4.74
N THR A 37 9.54 -4.70 -5.12
CA THR A 37 9.59 -6.17 -5.15
C THR A 37 10.85 -6.65 -4.46
N LYS A 38 10.69 -7.57 -3.50
CA LYS A 38 11.82 -8.18 -2.81
C LYS A 38 11.54 -9.65 -2.53
N THR A 39 12.38 -10.52 -3.04
CA THR A 39 12.40 -11.93 -2.68
C THR A 39 13.38 -12.17 -1.54
N ILE A 40 12.99 -12.96 -0.55
CA ILE A 40 13.77 -13.24 0.65
C ILE A 40 14.11 -14.71 0.67
N ASN A 41 15.38 -15.03 0.43
CA ASN A 41 15.88 -16.40 0.32
C ASN A 41 16.27 -17.04 1.68
N SER A 42 15.89 -16.41 2.78
CA SER A 42 16.21 -16.89 4.12
C SER A 42 14.96 -17.37 4.82
N LYS A 43 15.12 -18.38 5.67
CA LYS A 43 14.03 -18.89 6.51
C LYS A 43 13.52 -17.81 7.47
N ILE A 44 12.25 -17.49 7.37
CA ILE A 44 11.56 -16.55 8.26
C ILE A 44 10.49 -17.33 9.02
N GLU A 45 10.52 -17.23 10.35
CA GLU A 45 9.56 -17.89 11.24
C GLU A 45 8.49 -16.94 11.78
N HIS A 46 8.78 -15.63 11.81
CA HIS A 46 7.86 -14.61 12.33
C HIS A 46 7.75 -13.47 11.35
N LEU A 47 6.52 -13.14 10.96
CA LEU A 47 6.21 -12.02 10.08
C LEU A 47 5.34 -11.00 10.80
N SER A 48 5.79 -9.74 10.82
CA SER A 48 5.04 -8.63 11.39
C SER A 48 4.85 -7.55 10.33
N ILE A 49 3.62 -7.14 10.12
CA ILE A 49 3.21 -6.16 9.12
C ILE A 49 2.46 -5.04 9.85
N SER A 50 2.86 -3.80 9.59
CA SER A 50 2.18 -2.63 10.14
C SER A 50 1.93 -1.63 9.01
N THR A 51 0.66 -1.45 8.66
CA THR A 51 0.21 -0.54 7.61
C THR A 51 -0.79 0.47 8.16
N VAL A 52 -0.99 1.56 7.45
CA VAL A 52 -1.97 2.59 7.83
C VAL A 52 -3.15 2.57 6.86
N THR A 53 -2.89 2.63 5.57
CA THR A 53 -3.93 2.74 4.53
C THR A 53 -3.76 1.72 3.41
N THR A 54 -2.78 0.86 3.52
CA THR A 54 -2.45 -0.14 2.49
C THR A 54 -3.21 -1.43 2.75
N ASN A 55 -3.89 -1.93 1.74
CA ASN A 55 -4.52 -3.25 1.77
C ASN A 55 -3.45 -4.34 1.79
N VAL A 56 -3.57 -5.28 2.72
CA VAL A 56 -2.60 -6.36 2.93
C VAL A 56 -3.20 -7.66 2.42
N ASN A 57 -2.52 -8.29 1.47
CA ASN A 57 -2.88 -9.60 0.93
C ASN A 57 -1.74 -10.59 1.22
N VAL A 58 -2.03 -11.65 1.97
CA VAL A 58 -1.07 -12.72 2.24
C VAL A 58 -1.54 -13.98 1.53
N ILE A 59 -0.68 -14.53 0.71
CA ILE A 59 -0.96 -15.72 -0.10
C ILE A 59 0.11 -16.79 0.13
N SER A 60 -0.26 -18.05 0.03
CA SER A 60 0.68 -19.16 0.06
C SER A 60 1.51 -19.25 -1.22
N GLY A 61 2.76 -19.70 -1.11
CA GLY A 61 3.62 -19.91 -2.26
C GLY A 61 4.95 -20.58 -1.93
N LYS A 62 5.80 -20.72 -2.93
CA LYS A 62 7.07 -21.49 -2.79
C LYS A 62 8.20 -20.71 -2.10
N LYS A 63 8.22 -19.39 -2.24
CA LYS A 63 9.29 -18.52 -1.71
C LYS A 63 8.68 -17.29 -1.05
N LEU A 64 9.32 -16.81 -0.01
CA LEU A 64 8.91 -15.56 0.63
C LEU A 64 9.23 -14.38 -0.30
N ALA A 65 8.19 -13.66 -0.69
CA ALA A 65 8.31 -12.49 -1.54
C ALA A 65 7.37 -11.37 -1.07
N VAL A 66 7.82 -10.14 -1.19
CA VAL A 66 7.08 -8.92 -0.83
C VAL A 66 6.90 -8.09 -2.09
N TYR A 67 5.66 -7.81 -2.44
CA TYR A 67 5.27 -6.94 -3.55
C TYR A 67 4.46 -5.78 -2.99
N PHE A 68 4.86 -4.58 -3.29
CA PHE A 68 4.12 -3.38 -2.90
C PHE A 68 3.87 -2.50 -4.11
N THR A 69 2.66 -2.01 -4.20
CA THR A 69 2.25 -0.97 -5.15
C THR A 69 1.51 0.11 -4.39
N GLY A 70 1.94 1.34 -4.54
CA GLY A 70 1.32 2.48 -3.86
C GLY A 70 2.25 3.68 -3.79
N ASP A 71 1.72 4.78 -3.32
CA ASP A 71 2.41 6.05 -3.21
C ASP A 71 3.17 6.25 -1.88
N ASN A 72 2.91 5.40 -0.89
CA ASN A 72 3.64 5.38 0.38
C ASN A 72 4.99 4.67 0.25
N LYS A 73 5.86 4.87 1.23
CA LYS A 73 7.11 4.11 1.36
C LYS A 73 6.89 2.94 2.29
N ILE A 74 7.41 1.77 1.93
CA ILE A 74 7.49 0.65 2.86
C ILE A 74 8.94 0.45 3.30
N ASN A 75 9.12 0.08 4.56
CA ASN A 75 10.39 -0.33 5.12
C ASN A 75 10.34 -1.82 5.44
N VAL A 76 11.22 -2.60 4.83
CA VAL A 76 11.32 -4.05 5.02
C VAL A 76 12.61 -4.36 5.75
N THR A 77 12.49 -4.70 7.03
CA THR A 77 13.61 -4.99 7.93
C THR A 77 13.61 -6.45 8.30
N LYS A 78 14.78 -7.09 8.18
CA LYS A 78 15.00 -8.47 8.59
C LYS A 78 15.93 -8.49 9.79
N ASN A 79 15.55 -9.20 10.83
CA ASN A 79 16.41 -9.50 11.97
C ASN A 79 16.30 -11.00 12.31
N ASN A 80 17.38 -11.74 12.11
CA ASN A 80 17.42 -13.20 12.26
C ASN A 80 16.28 -13.89 11.45
N LYS A 81 15.35 -14.54 12.14
CA LYS A 81 14.19 -15.25 11.60
C LYS A 81 12.90 -14.40 11.58
N ARG A 82 13.01 -13.14 11.94
CA ARG A 82 11.87 -12.20 11.96
C ARG A 82 11.95 -11.22 10.79
N LEU A 83 10.83 -11.06 10.08
CA LEU A 83 10.65 -10.05 9.05
C LEU A 83 9.64 -9.02 9.53
N SER A 84 10.00 -7.75 9.47
CA SER A 84 9.10 -6.65 9.80
C SER A 84 8.91 -5.77 8.57
N ILE A 85 7.66 -5.52 8.21
CA ILE A 85 7.26 -4.66 7.12
C ILE A 85 6.44 -3.50 7.71
N LYS A 86 6.91 -2.28 7.54
CA LYS A 86 6.24 -1.09 8.07
C LYS A 86 5.98 -0.09 6.94
N GLU A 87 4.73 0.35 6.84
CA GLU A 87 4.39 1.48 6.00
C GLU A 87 4.87 2.77 6.65
N LYS A 88 5.64 3.56 5.91
CA LYS A 88 5.98 4.92 6.31
C LYS A 88 4.99 5.88 5.67
N ARG A 89 4.19 6.53 6.48
CA ARG A 89 3.36 7.64 6.02
C ARG A 89 4.27 8.70 5.40
N ALA A 90 3.96 9.16 4.21
CA ALA A 90 4.57 10.36 3.69
C ALA A 90 4.05 11.54 4.54
N VAL A 91 4.86 11.99 5.51
CA VAL A 91 4.52 13.06 6.47
C VAL A 91 4.29 14.41 5.78
N ASP A 92 4.73 14.55 4.54
CA ASP A 92 4.75 15.82 3.79
C ASP A 92 3.51 16.09 2.92
N ARG A 93 2.43 15.38 3.11
CA ARG A 93 1.19 15.76 2.43
C ARG A 93 0.49 16.80 3.29
N GLY A 94 0.81 18.07 3.06
CA GLY A 94 -0.01 19.17 3.54
C GLY A 94 -1.49 18.86 3.26
N TYR A 95 -2.38 19.41 4.06
CA TYR A 95 -3.85 19.32 3.90
C TYR A 95 -4.29 19.94 2.56
N GLY A 96 -3.80 19.40 1.44
CA GLY A 96 -4.19 19.79 0.09
C GLY A 96 -5.27 18.86 -0.42
N LEU A 97 -6.38 19.42 -0.84
CA LEU A 97 -7.38 18.68 -1.61
C LEU A 97 -6.71 18.21 -2.90
N ASN A 98 -6.60 16.89 -3.08
CA ASN A 98 -6.08 16.33 -4.30
C ASN A 98 -7.21 16.25 -5.32
N PHE A 99 -7.28 17.20 -6.24
CA PHE A 99 -8.24 17.23 -7.34
C PHE A 99 -7.83 16.38 -8.55
N ASN A 100 -6.82 15.50 -8.41
CA ASN A 100 -6.44 14.63 -9.51
C ASN A 100 -7.48 13.50 -9.69
N PRO A 101 -8.33 13.55 -10.72
CA PRO A 101 -9.37 12.54 -10.97
C PRO A 101 -8.79 11.17 -11.37
N PHE A 102 -7.51 11.13 -11.74
CA PHE A 102 -6.80 9.91 -12.14
C PHE A 102 -5.95 9.32 -11.02
N HIS A 103 -5.99 9.91 -9.82
CA HIS A 103 -5.25 9.39 -8.67
C HIS A 103 -5.92 8.11 -8.16
N SER A 104 -5.35 6.99 -8.52
CA SER A 104 -5.73 5.68 -7.98
C SER A 104 -5.10 5.50 -6.60
N ASN A 105 -5.91 5.49 -5.55
CA ASN A 105 -5.49 5.16 -4.18
C ASN A 105 -5.26 3.65 -3.98
N ASN A 106 -4.91 2.93 -5.03
CA ASN A 106 -4.75 1.49 -4.98
C ASN A 106 -3.42 1.09 -4.32
N ARG A 107 -3.38 1.22 -2.98
CA ARG A 107 -2.25 0.80 -2.15
C ARG A 107 -2.42 -0.66 -1.80
N LYS A 108 -1.53 -1.50 -2.31
CA LYS A 108 -1.58 -2.94 -2.10
C LYS A 108 -0.22 -3.49 -1.71
N LEU A 109 -0.18 -4.22 -0.60
CA LEU A 109 0.95 -5.01 -0.14
C LEU A 109 0.59 -6.49 -0.29
N THR A 110 1.23 -7.18 -1.21
CA THR A 110 1.05 -8.63 -1.37
C THR A 110 2.29 -9.34 -0.85
N ILE A 111 2.07 -10.31 0.04
CA ILE A 111 3.15 -11.11 0.62
C ILE A 111 2.88 -12.57 0.30
N VAL A 112 3.85 -13.17 -0.37
CA VAL A 112 3.86 -14.62 -0.62
C VAL A 112 4.60 -15.27 0.52
N VAL A 113 3.98 -16.23 1.21
CA VAL A 113 4.58 -16.94 2.34
C VAL A 113 4.72 -18.42 2.04
N PRO A 114 5.88 -19.06 2.37
CA PRO A 114 6.02 -20.50 2.29
C PRO A 114 5.17 -21.19 3.36
N GLU A 115 4.42 -22.23 2.96
CA GLU A 115 3.49 -22.94 3.86
C GLU A 115 4.13 -23.53 5.12
N LYS A 116 5.40 -23.93 5.06
CA LYS A 116 6.05 -24.71 6.13
C LYS A 116 6.96 -23.90 7.04
N ASP A 117 7.31 -22.68 6.69
CA ASP A 117 8.35 -21.94 7.39
C ASP A 117 7.82 -20.92 8.40
N LEU A 118 6.64 -20.39 8.17
CA LEU A 118 6.08 -19.35 9.02
C LEU A 118 5.35 -19.94 10.24
N LYS A 119 5.76 -19.52 11.44
CA LYS A 119 5.15 -19.93 12.70
C LYS A 119 4.12 -18.95 13.21
N SER A 120 4.37 -17.65 12.99
CA SER A 120 3.45 -16.59 13.42
C SER A 120 3.37 -15.45 12.41
N LEU A 121 2.17 -14.94 12.28
CA LEU A 121 1.82 -13.78 11.46
C LEU A 121 1.10 -12.76 12.34
N ASN A 122 1.61 -11.54 12.37
CA ASN A 122 0.96 -10.40 13.00
C ASN A 122 0.74 -9.31 11.96
N ILE A 123 -0.50 -8.89 11.75
CA ILE A 123 -0.87 -7.81 10.83
C ILE A 123 -1.67 -6.78 11.60
N GLN A 124 -1.17 -5.56 11.59
CA GLN A 124 -1.87 -4.37 12.09
C GLN A 124 -2.08 -3.41 10.93
N SER A 125 -3.32 -3.14 10.60
CA SER A 125 -3.70 -2.21 9.54
C SER A 125 -4.79 -1.26 10.03
N LEU A 126 -4.52 0.03 10.09
CA LEU A 126 -5.49 0.98 10.63
C LEU A 126 -6.72 1.14 9.71
N LEU A 127 -6.51 1.36 8.41
CA LEU A 127 -7.57 1.66 7.44
C LEU A 127 -7.49 0.78 6.17
N GLY A 128 -6.61 -0.21 6.14
CA GLY A 128 -6.47 -1.15 5.02
C GLY A 128 -7.22 -2.46 5.31
N GLU A 129 -7.67 -3.10 4.26
CA GLU A 129 -8.27 -4.43 4.32
C GLU A 129 -7.19 -5.50 4.46
N ILE A 130 -7.50 -6.59 5.16
CA ILE A 130 -6.62 -7.76 5.32
C ILE A 130 -7.27 -8.96 4.62
N ASP A 131 -6.57 -9.54 3.65
CA ASP A 131 -6.99 -10.76 2.94
C ASP A 131 -5.92 -11.85 3.13
N LEU A 132 -6.30 -12.96 3.75
CA LEU A 132 -5.50 -14.17 3.86
C LEU A 132 -6.07 -15.24 2.93
N ASN A 133 -5.25 -15.72 2.00
CA ASN A 133 -5.70 -16.71 1.03
C ASN A 133 -4.75 -17.92 0.99
N GLN A 134 -5.30 -19.10 1.28
CA GLN A 134 -4.59 -20.38 1.31
C GLN A 134 -3.38 -20.39 2.26
N VAL A 135 -3.53 -19.76 3.43
CA VAL A 135 -2.45 -19.65 4.42
C VAL A 135 -2.73 -20.57 5.59
N ASN A 136 -1.79 -21.49 5.89
CA ASN A 136 -1.89 -22.43 7.00
C ASN A 136 -0.86 -22.03 8.07
N LEU A 137 -1.34 -21.50 9.19
CA LEU A 137 -0.49 -20.94 10.24
C LEU A 137 -0.95 -21.34 11.65
N LYS A 138 0.04 -21.45 12.56
CA LYS A 138 -0.24 -21.80 13.95
C LYS A 138 -0.77 -20.62 14.76
N HIS A 139 -0.15 -19.46 14.61
CA HIS A 139 -0.51 -18.26 15.37
C HIS A 139 -0.70 -17.08 14.44
N VAL A 140 -1.90 -16.52 14.44
CA VAL A 140 -2.24 -15.36 13.63
C VAL A 140 -2.92 -14.32 14.50
N SER A 141 -2.43 -13.08 14.43
CA SER A 141 -3.03 -11.92 15.06
C SER A 141 -3.31 -10.88 13.99
N LEU A 142 -4.56 -10.46 13.87
CA LEU A 142 -5.05 -9.51 12.89
C LEU A 142 -5.76 -8.38 13.60
N GLU A 143 -5.39 -7.15 13.27
CA GLU A 143 -5.98 -5.93 13.82
C GLU A 143 -6.28 -4.96 12.68
N THR A 144 -7.54 -4.53 12.54
CA THR A 144 -7.92 -3.52 11.55
C THR A 144 -9.30 -2.94 11.84
N ASP A 145 -9.50 -1.65 11.55
CA ASP A 145 -10.81 -0.98 11.56
C ASP A 145 -11.65 -1.29 10.30
N ARG A 146 -11.18 -2.19 9.43
CA ARG A 146 -11.80 -2.53 8.15
C ARG A 146 -12.14 -4.01 8.06
N ILE A 147 -12.23 -4.52 6.85
CA ILE A 147 -12.64 -5.87 6.52
C ILE A 147 -11.45 -6.82 6.63
N ILE A 148 -11.66 -7.96 7.30
CA ILE A 148 -10.77 -9.13 7.29
C ILE A 148 -11.44 -10.22 6.47
N GLN A 149 -10.76 -10.73 5.47
CA GLN A 149 -11.20 -11.83 4.64
C GLN A 149 -10.26 -13.04 4.81
N LEU A 150 -10.82 -14.17 5.18
CA LEU A 150 -10.10 -15.43 5.32
C LEU A 150 -10.62 -16.41 4.26
N LYS A 151 -9.78 -16.77 3.29
CA LYS A 151 -10.15 -17.65 2.19
C LYS A 151 -9.29 -18.90 2.21
N ARG A 152 -9.91 -20.07 2.39
CA ARG A 152 -9.23 -21.38 2.34
C ARG A 152 -7.99 -21.43 3.23
N SER A 153 -8.06 -20.80 4.41
CA SER A 153 -6.96 -20.73 5.36
C SER A 153 -7.27 -21.54 6.60
N GLU A 154 -6.30 -22.32 7.08
CA GLU A 154 -6.38 -23.09 8.31
C GLU A 154 -5.53 -22.42 9.39
N LEU A 155 -6.18 -21.93 10.43
CA LEU A 155 -5.55 -21.17 11.50
C LEU A 155 -5.81 -21.85 12.84
N ASN A 156 -4.75 -22.28 13.54
CA ASN A 156 -4.92 -23.00 14.81
C ASN A 156 -5.27 -22.05 15.97
N GLN A 157 -4.63 -20.88 15.99
CA GLN A 157 -4.93 -19.81 16.95
C GLN A 157 -5.06 -18.50 16.21
N LEU A 158 -6.27 -17.95 16.22
CA LEU A 158 -6.61 -16.69 15.58
C LEU A 158 -7.04 -15.68 16.63
N ASN A 159 -6.37 -14.55 16.70
CA ASN A 159 -6.78 -13.37 17.46
C ASN A 159 -7.16 -12.25 16.49
N ILE A 160 -8.35 -11.66 16.66
CA ILE A 160 -8.85 -10.55 15.86
C ILE A 160 -9.23 -9.44 16.83
N GLU A 161 -8.70 -8.26 16.62
CA GLU A 161 -8.98 -7.03 17.35
C GLU A 161 -9.39 -5.90 16.39
#